data_3927eb93b4ab2726f4c920e80d388081
#
_entry.id   3927eb93b4ab2726f4c920e80d388081
#
_cell.length_a   1.000
_cell.length_b   1.000
_cell.length_c   1.000
_cell.angle_alpha   90.00
_cell.angle_beta   90.00
_cell.angle_gamma   90.00
#
_symmetry.space_group_name_H-M   'P 1'
#
loop_
_entity.id
_entity.type
_entity.pdbx_description
1 polymer ?
#
loop_
_entity_poly.entity_id
_entity_poly.type
_entity_poly.pdbx_seq_one_letter_code
_entity_poly.pdbx_strand_id
1 'polypeptide(L)'
;MWVHYPAGFDKSKKYPLFLLIHGGPHNAIGDSFSYRWNAQTFASWGYVTAWPNFHGSSGFGQDFADAINPDWRTKPLADIQAATKWFESQSWIDTERMVAGGASYGGYLSSILLGTEHPYKALLIHAAVYNMYSQMAADFAVHSTRFGGFWGRGGRCHWYLGQASH
;
A
#
# COMPACT_ATOMS: atom_id res chain seq x y z
N MET A 1 0.08 11.86 -2.41
CA MET A 1 1.24 11.01 -2.76
C MET A 1 2.51 11.83 -2.64
N TRP A 2 3.53 11.27 -1.99
CA TRP A 2 4.89 11.83 -1.96
C TRP A 2 5.74 11.14 -3.02
N VAL A 3 6.58 11.91 -3.72
CA VAL A 3 7.49 11.38 -4.74
C VAL A 3 8.90 11.89 -4.45
N HIS A 4 9.85 10.96 -4.38
CA HIS A 4 11.26 11.25 -4.18
C HIS A 4 11.99 10.94 -5.47
N TYR A 5 12.67 11.94 -5.99
CA TYR A 5 13.45 11.82 -7.21
C TYR A 5 14.91 11.47 -6.88
N PRO A 6 15.59 10.68 -7.72
CA PRO A 6 17.03 10.44 -7.56
C PRO A 6 17.83 11.72 -7.72
N ALA A 7 19.02 11.75 -7.12
CA ALA A 7 19.93 12.89 -7.25
C ALA A 7 20.25 13.16 -8.74
N GLY A 8 20.22 14.41 -9.13
CA GLY A 8 20.44 14.80 -10.53
C GLY A 8 19.32 14.37 -11.47
N PHE A 9 18.09 14.26 -10.97
CA PHE A 9 16.92 13.90 -11.78
C PHE A 9 16.78 14.81 -13.00
N ASP A 10 16.59 14.19 -14.15
CA ASP A 10 16.44 14.85 -15.45
C ASP A 10 15.27 14.21 -16.21
N LYS A 11 14.25 14.99 -16.51
CA LYS A 11 13.02 14.53 -17.18
C LYS A 11 13.26 13.97 -18.60
N SER A 12 14.43 14.22 -19.18
CA SER A 12 14.80 13.63 -20.48
C SER A 12 15.29 12.19 -20.39
N LYS A 13 15.56 11.70 -19.17
CA LYS A 13 16.05 10.35 -18.89
C LYS A 13 14.92 9.46 -18.36
N LYS A 14 15.12 8.14 -18.42
CA LYS A 14 14.19 7.15 -17.87
C LYS A 14 14.72 6.56 -16.58
N TYR A 15 13.85 6.46 -15.57
CA TYR A 15 14.17 5.97 -14.25
C TYR A 15 13.28 4.78 -13.87
N PRO A 16 13.80 3.78 -13.15
CA PRO A 16 12.98 2.75 -12.56
C PRO A 16 12.08 3.35 -11.49
N LEU A 17 10.89 2.78 -11.31
CA LEU A 17 9.94 3.15 -10.25
C LEU A 17 10.01 2.16 -9.10
N PHE A 18 10.02 2.66 -7.87
CA PHE A 18 9.65 1.89 -6.69
C PHE A 18 8.42 2.51 -6.01
N LEU A 19 7.26 1.89 -6.18
CA LEU A 19 6.03 2.30 -5.53
C LEU A 19 5.93 1.59 -4.17
N LEU A 20 5.99 2.38 -3.11
CA LEU A 20 5.94 1.91 -1.73
C LEU A 20 4.52 2.02 -1.16
N ILE A 21 4.02 0.94 -0.60
CA ILE A 21 2.69 0.85 0.01
C ILE A 21 2.86 0.82 1.51
N HIS A 22 2.38 1.85 2.20
CA HIS A 22 2.55 1.96 3.64
C HIS A 22 1.67 0.99 4.42
N GLY A 23 2.10 0.69 5.63
CA GLY A 23 1.34 -0.10 6.60
C GLY A 23 0.32 0.75 7.35
N GLY A 24 -0.41 0.11 8.19
CA GLY A 24 -1.45 0.72 9.02
C GLY A 24 -2.72 -0.11 8.99
N PRO A 25 -3.70 0.15 8.10
CA PRO A 25 -3.79 1.12 7.00
C PRO A 25 -3.97 2.57 7.43
N HIS A 26 -4.47 2.81 8.64
CA HIS A 26 -4.73 4.14 9.20
C HIS A 26 -3.43 4.84 9.66
N ASN A 27 -2.55 5.07 8.69
CA ASN A 27 -1.31 5.80 8.85
C ASN A 27 -1.21 6.81 7.70
N ALA A 28 -0.27 7.73 7.75
CA ALA A 28 0.02 8.64 6.64
C ALA A 28 1.51 8.78 6.45
N ILE A 29 1.91 8.86 5.21
CA ILE A 29 3.26 9.23 4.83
C ILE A 29 3.27 10.75 4.61
N GLY A 30 4.13 11.42 5.34
CA GLY A 30 4.43 12.85 5.21
C GLY A 30 5.89 13.06 4.84
N ASP A 31 6.32 14.31 4.90
CA ASP A 31 7.71 14.70 4.73
C ASP A 31 8.48 14.44 6.04
N SER A 32 8.75 13.16 6.30
CA SER A 32 9.45 12.73 7.51
C SER A 32 10.58 11.76 7.17
N PHE A 33 11.65 11.83 7.94
CA PHE A 33 12.75 10.90 7.83
C PHE A 33 12.45 9.60 8.58
N SER A 34 12.74 8.46 7.97
CA SER A 34 12.64 7.16 8.60
C SER A 34 13.94 6.38 8.43
N TYR A 35 14.45 5.80 9.51
CA TYR A 35 15.60 4.90 9.44
C TYR A 35 15.27 3.51 8.87
N ARG A 36 14.01 3.15 8.83
CA ARG A 36 13.57 1.80 8.46
C ARG A 36 13.11 1.71 7.01
N TRP A 37 12.07 2.43 6.65
CA TRP A 37 11.53 2.51 5.28
C TRP A 37 11.78 3.91 4.75
N ASN A 38 12.94 4.11 4.17
CA ASN A 38 13.39 5.43 3.75
C ASN A 38 13.36 5.56 2.23
N ALA A 39 12.39 6.31 1.73
CA ALA A 39 12.26 6.55 0.29
C ALA A 39 13.48 7.25 -0.32
N GLN A 40 14.17 8.09 0.44
CA GLN A 40 15.39 8.77 -0.03
C GLN A 40 16.54 7.78 -0.25
N THR A 41 16.64 6.72 0.57
CA THR A 41 17.62 5.66 0.36
C THR A 41 17.36 4.94 -0.97
N PHE A 42 16.11 4.59 -1.26
CA PHE A 42 15.77 3.96 -2.55
C PHE A 42 15.97 4.93 -3.71
N ALA A 43 15.68 6.22 -3.53
CA ALA A 43 15.95 7.24 -4.53
C ALA A 43 17.47 7.42 -4.78
N SER A 44 18.31 7.26 -3.74
CA SER A 44 19.76 7.31 -3.90
C SER A 44 20.33 6.16 -4.75
N TRP A 45 19.59 5.05 -4.88
CA TRP A 45 19.91 3.93 -5.77
C TRP A 45 19.46 4.16 -7.23
N GLY A 46 18.92 5.34 -7.51
CA GLY A 46 18.49 5.74 -8.85
C GLY A 46 17.02 5.47 -9.16
N TYR A 47 16.21 5.05 -8.19
CA TYR A 47 14.77 4.90 -8.37
C TYR A 47 14.05 6.24 -8.22
N VAL A 48 13.01 6.46 -8.99
CA VAL A 48 11.92 7.32 -8.55
C VAL A 48 11.12 6.52 -7.52
N THR A 49 10.99 7.06 -6.32
CA THR A 49 10.31 6.37 -5.21
C THR A 49 9.05 7.12 -4.85
N ALA A 50 7.93 6.41 -4.76
CA ALA A 50 6.63 7.01 -4.51
C ALA A 50 5.89 6.36 -3.33
N TRP A 51 5.21 7.18 -2.53
CA TRP A 51 4.36 6.81 -1.42
C TRP A 51 2.94 7.35 -1.62
N PRO A 52 2.02 6.61 -2.22
CA PRO A 52 0.60 6.98 -2.21
C PRO A 52 0.02 6.96 -0.79
N ASN A 53 -0.74 7.97 -0.42
CA ASN A 53 -1.66 7.92 0.71
C ASN A 53 -3.03 7.51 0.14
N PHE A 54 -3.33 6.24 0.20
CA PHE A 54 -4.56 5.61 -0.30
C PHE A 54 -5.71 5.80 0.68
N HIS A 55 -6.95 5.55 0.27
CA HIS A 55 -8.11 5.53 1.16
C HIS A 55 -7.82 4.67 2.41
N GLY A 56 -8.19 5.18 3.56
CA GLY A 56 -7.80 4.64 4.87
C GLY A 56 -6.65 5.37 5.53
N SER A 57 -5.83 6.12 4.77
CA SER A 57 -4.76 6.94 5.36
C SER A 57 -5.32 8.03 6.26
N SER A 58 -4.66 8.27 7.39
CA SER A 58 -5.01 9.36 8.32
C SER A 58 -4.55 10.73 7.78
N GLY A 59 -5.13 11.80 8.33
CA GLY A 59 -4.77 13.17 7.96
C GLY A 59 -5.50 13.75 6.74
N PHE A 60 -6.42 13.00 6.14
CA PHE A 60 -7.22 13.42 4.97
C PHE A 60 -8.73 13.51 5.28
N GLY A 61 -9.08 13.61 6.56
CA GLY A 61 -10.47 13.62 7.04
C GLY A 61 -10.96 12.24 7.48
N GLN A 62 -12.00 12.25 8.35
CA GLN A 62 -12.51 11.01 8.92
C GLN A 62 -13.15 10.10 7.87
N ASP A 63 -13.91 10.67 6.93
CA ASP A 63 -14.55 9.91 5.85
C ASP A 63 -13.53 9.18 4.97
N PHE A 64 -12.38 9.78 4.73
CA PHE A 64 -11.30 9.16 3.97
C PHE A 64 -10.66 8.00 4.74
N ALA A 65 -10.46 8.17 6.04
CA ALA A 65 -9.93 7.13 6.91
C ALA A 65 -10.91 5.97 7.05
N ASP A 66 -12.20 6.25 7.25
CA ASP A 66 -13.25 5.24 7.44
C ASP A 66 -13.70 4.58 6.13
N ALA A 67 -13.32 5.13 5.00
CA ALA A 67 -13.74 4.66 3.67
C ALA A 67 -13.37 3.18 3.38
N ILE A 68 -12.43 2.63 4.15
CA ILE A 68 -11.99 1.23 4.06
C ILE A 68 -12.65 0.32 5.09
N ASN A 69 -13.47 0.85 5.97
CA ASN A 69 -14.27 0.08 6.90
C ASN A 69 -15.66 -0.15 6.25
N PRO A 70 -15.97 -1.23 5.67
CA PRO A 70 -15.61 -2.62 5.91
C PRO A 70 -14.71 -3.26 4.84
N ASP A 71 -14.20 -2.54 3.89
CA ASP A 71 -13.48 -3.10 2.74
C ASP A 71 -12.04 -2.56 2.64
N TRP A 72 -11.10 -3.35 3.14
CA TRP A 72 -9.67 -3.03 3.11
C TRP A 72 -9.01 -3.15 1.74
N ARG A 73 -9.74 -3.69 0.76
CA ARG A 73 -9.17 -4.04 -0.53
C ARG A 73 -9.51 -3.02 -1.61
N THR A 74 -10.80 -2.82 -1.87
CA THR A 74 -11.26 -2.23 -3.14
C THR A 74 -10.74 -0.81 -3.36
N LYS A 75 -10.98 0.10 -2.43
CA LYS A 75 -10.56 1.50 -2.57
C LYS A 75 -9.05 1.67 -2.54
N PRO A 76 -8.32 1.09 -1.56
CA PRO A 76 -6.85 1.19 -1.55
C PRO A 76 -6.20 0.61 -2.79
N LEU A 77 -6.69 -0.53 -3.29
CA LEU A 77 -6.18 -1.13 -4.53
C LEU A 77 -6.39 -0.20 -5.73
N ALA A 78 -7.59 0.39 -5.85
CA ALA A 78 -7.89 1.34 -6.92
C ALA A 78 -6.97 2.57 -6.87
N ASP A 79 -6.66 3.08 -5.67
CA ASP A 79 -5.74 4.21 -5.51
C ASP A 79 -4.31 3.85 -5.94
N ILE A 80 -3.83 2.65 -5.58
CA ILE A 80 -2.51 2.16 -6.01
C ILE A 80 -2.48 1.99 -7.53
N GLN A 81 -3.53 1.43 -8.12
CA GLN A 81 -3.63 1.26 -9.58
C GLN A 81 -3.69 2.62 -10.30
N ALA A 82 -4.41 3.61 -9.73
CA ALA A 82 -4.45 4.96 -10.26
C ALA A 82 -3.07 5.65 -10.20
N ALA A 83 -2.36 5.51 -9.08
CA ALA A 83 -0.99 6.00 -8.94
C ALA A 83 -0.05 5.32 -9.95
N THR A 84 -0.18 4.01 -10.14
CA THR A 84 0.59 3.24 -11.12
C THR A 84 0.38 3.79 -12.54
N LYS A 85 -0.86 3.94 -12.96
CA LYS A 85 -1.22 4.49 -14.29
C LYS A 85 -0.67 5.89 -14.50
N TRP A 86 -0.69 6.71 -13.46
CA TRP A 86 -0.09 8.04 -13.53
C TRP A 86 1.42 7.96 -13.80
N PHE A 87 2.14 7.06 -13.12
CA PHE A 87 3.57 6.86 -13.39
C PHE A 87 3.83 6.31 -14.78
N GLU A 88 3.04 5.34 -15.26
CA GLU A 88 3.16 4.81 -16.62
C GLU A 88 2.99 5.89 -17.70
N SER A 89 2.21 6.94 -17.42
CA SER A 89 2.02 8.07 -18.33
C SER A 89 3.21 9.06 -18.34
N GLN A 90 4.16 8.93 -17.43
CA GLN A 90 5.29 9.86 -17.36
C GLN A 90 6.42 9.41 -18.29
N SER A 91 6.88 10.32 -19.17
CA SER A 91 7.95 10.03 -20.12
C SER A 91 9.29 9.63 -19.48
N TRP A 92 9.50 10.05 -18.24
CA TRP A 92 10.69 9.80 -17.44
C TRP A 92 10.63 8.51 -16.60
N ILE A 93 9.55 7.74 -16.67
CA ILE A 93 9.48 6.41 -16.07
C ILE A 93 9.86 5.34 -17.08
N ASP A 94 10.68 4.40 -16.65
CA ASP A 94 10.95 3.16 -17.36
C ASP A 94 9.93 2.10 -16.92
N THR A 95 8.92 1.90 -17.73
CA THR A 95 7.83 0.96 -17.45
C THR A 95 8.30 -0.51 -17.42
N GLU A 96 9.48 -0.80 -18.00
CA GLU A 96 10.08 -2.13 -17.93
C GLU A 96 10.85 -2.38 -16.62
N ARG A 97 11.01 -1.36 -15.77
CA ARG A 97 11.72 -1.45 -14.50
C ARG A 97 10.89 -0.86 -13.35
N MET A 98 9.64 -1.30 -13.24
CA MET A 98 8.76 -0.91 -12.14
C MET A 98 8.67 -2.02 -11.11
N VAL A 99 8.81 -1.66 -9.83
CA VAL A 99 8.61 -2.55 -8.69
C VAL A 99 7.67 -1.89 -7.69
N ALA A 100 6.95 -2.69 -6.94
CA ALA A 100 6.11 -2.21 -5.84
C ALA A 100 6.28 -3.08 -4.60
N GLY A 101 5.90 -2.56 -3.46
CA GLY A 101 5.94 -3.38 -2.25
C GLY A 101 5.65 -2.60 -0.99
N GLY A 102 5.46 -3.34 0.10
CA GLY A 102 5.20 -2.77 1.40
C GLY A 102 5.24 -3.77 2.53
N ALA A 103 5.03 -3.28 3.73
CA ALA A 103 5.04 -4.09 4.95
C ALA A 103 3.70 -4.02 5.69
N SER A 104 3.40 -5.07 6.48
CA SER A 104 2.18 -5.14 7.28
C SER A 104 0.93 -5.04 6.39
N TYR A 105 0.07 -4.05 6.57
CA TYR A 105 -1.02 -3.79 5.63
C TYR A 105 -0.50 -3.51 4.20
N GLY A 106 0.63 -2.82 4.05
CA GLY A 106 1.26 -2.63 2.72
C GLY A 106 1.71 -3.97 2.10
N GLY A 107 2.15 -4.91 2.91
CA GLY A 107 2.41 -6.29 2.48
C GLY A 107 1.14 -7.03 2.06
N TYR A 108 0.04 -6.85 2.80
CA TYR A 108 -1.29 -7.37 2.43
C TYR A 108 -1.72 -6.84 1.05
N LEU A 109 -1.67 -5.52 0.85
CA LEU A 109 -2.10 -4.93 -0.43
C LEU A 109 -1.16 -5.32 -1.58
N SER A 110 0.14 -5.51 -1.32
CA SER A 110 1.09 -6.07 -2.28
C SER A 110 0.75 -7.52 -2.64
N SER A 111 0.26 -8.32 -1.69
CA SER A 111 -0.21 -9.69 -1.95
C SER A 111 -1.48 -9.69 -2.81
N ILE A 112 -2.38 -8.72 -2.61
CA ILE A 112 -3.55 -8.54 -3.47
C ILE A 112 -3.13 -8.15 -4.89
N LEU A 113 -2.16 -7.24 -5.03
CA LEU A 113 -1.61 -6.87 -6.34
C LEU A 113 -1.05 -8.08 -7.10
N LEU A 114 -0.39 -9.02 -6.42
CA LEU A 114 0.13 -10.23 -7.04
C LEU A 114 -0.95 -11.06 -7.74
N GLY A 115 -2.19 -11.01 -7.24
CA GLY A 115 -3.35 -11.68 -7.83
C GLY A 115 -4.13 -10.86 -8.86
N THR A 116 -3.63 -9.70 -9.27
CA THR A 116 -4.28 -8.80 -10.24
C THR A 116 -3.35 -8.53 -11.43
N GLU A 117 -3.89 -7.97 -12.51
CA GLU A 117 -3.04 -7.43 -13.58
C GLU A 117 -2.27 -6.21 -13.07
N HIS A 118 -0.96 -6.22 -13.26
CA HIS A 118 -0.06 -5.14 -12.85
C HIS A 118 1.21 -5.09 -13.73
N PRO A 119 1.83 -3.90 -13.89
CA PRO A 119 3.04 -3.75 -14.70
C PRO A 119 4.35 -4.06 -13.95
N TYR A 120 4.29 -4.34 -12.66
CA TYR A 120 5.48 -4.51 -11.82
C TYR A 120 6.24 -5.79 -12.15
N LYS A 121 7.57 -5.69 -12.30
CA LYS A 121 8.47 -6.83 -12.54
C LYS A 121 8.78 -7.61 -11.26
N ALA A 122 8.63 -6.97 -10.10
CA ALA A 122 8.75 -7.62 -8.79
C ALA A 122 7.83 -6.94 -7.76
N LEU A 123 7.34 -7.74 -6.83
CA LEU A 123 6.57 -7.28 -5.67
C LEU A 123 7.29 -7.68 -4.38
N LEU A 124 7.52 -6.70 -3.50
CA LEU A 124 8.08 -6.90 -2.18
C LEU A 124 6.95 -7.05 -1.16
N ILE A 125 6.79 -8.24 -0.60
CA ILE A 125 5.77 -8.57 0.39
C ILE A 125 6.46 -8.84 1.72
N HIS A 126 6.44 -7.85 2.62
CA HIS A 126 7.12 -7.94 3.91
C HIS A 126 6.12 -8.03 5.06
N ALA A 127 6.24 -9.06 5.90
CA ALA A 127 5.42 -9.26 7.11
C ALA A 127 3.91 -8.98 6.86
N ALA A 128 3.38 -9.52 5.78
CA ALA A 128 2.03 -9.25 5.31
C ALA A 128 0.95 -9.80 6.24
N VAL A 129 -0.09 -9.03 6.47
CA VAL A 129 -1.30 -9.43 7.20
C VAL A 129 -2.27 -10.08 6.21
N TYR A 130 -2.01 -11.30 5.76
CA TYR A 130 -2.86 -11.98 4.78
C TYR A 130 -3.74 -13.08 5.36
N ASN A 131 -3.43 -13.58 6.54
CA ASN A 131 -4.28 -14.54 7.26
C ASN A 131 -4.89 -13.85 8.49
N MET A 132 -6.14 -13.39 8.34
CA MET A 132 -6.83 -12.65 9.39
C MET A 132 -7.15 -13.51 10.62
N TYR A 133 -7.36 -14.82 10.46
CA TYR A 133 -7.54 -15.70 11.61
C TYR A 133 -6.29 -15.80 12.47
N SER A 134 -5.13 -16.01 11.85
CA SER A 134 -3.87 -16.04 12.56
C SER A 134 -3.58 -14.70 13.22
N GLN A 135 -3.90 -13.59 12.55
CA GLN A 135 -3.71 -12.24 13.10
C GLN A 135 -4.56 -11.99 14.34
N MET A 136 -5.79 -12.51 14.38
CA MET A 136 -6.67 -12.33 15.54
C MET A 136 -6.30 -13.21 16.73
N ALA A 137 -5.62 -14.33 16.50
CA ALA A 137 -5.15 -15.24 17.55
C ALA A 137 -3.73 -14.91 18.03
N ALA A 138 -3.04 -13.99 17.36
CA ALA A 138 -1.67 -13.60 17.68
C ALA A 138 -1.60 -12.40 18.66
N ASP A 139 -0.52 -11.65 18.62
CA ASP A 139 -0.13 -10.61 19.57
C ASP A 139 -1.11 -9.43 19.72
N PHE A 140 -2.12 -9.36 18.89
CA PHE A 140 -2.97 -8.19 18.75
C PHE A 140 -4.43 -8.49 19.12
N ALA A 141 -4.72 -8.57 20.41
CA ALA A 141 -6.07 -8.86 20.93
C ALA A 141 -7.10 -7.68 20.82
N VAL A 142 -6.69 -6.51 20.34
CA VAL A 142 -7.49 -5.26 20.44
C VAL A 142 -8.29 -4.93 19.18
N HIS A 143 -8.48 -5.89 18.29
CA HIS A 143 -8.96 -5.60 16.93
C HIS A 143 -10.46 -5.58 16.73
N SER A 144 -11.25 -5.99 17.73
CA SER A 144 -12.70 -6.07 17.57
C SER A 144 -13.37 -4.74 17.23
N THR A 145 -12.80 -3.62 17.66
CA THR A 145 -13.37 -2.29 17.38
C THR A 145 -12.84 -1.63 16.12
N ARG A 146 -11.56 -1.84 15.80
CA ARG A 146 -10.92 -1.23 14.60
C ARG A 146 -11.39 -1.84 13.28
N PHE A 147 -11.75 -3.11 13.28
CA PHE A 147 -12.12 -3.84 12.08
C PHE A 147 -13.60 -4.24 12.03
N GLY A 148 -14.44 -3.51 12.75
CA GLY A 148 -15.88 -3.76 12.76
C GLY A 148 -16.32 -4.94 13.63
N GLY A 149 -15.47 -5.39 14.54
CA GLY A 149 -15.77 -6.41 15.53
C GLY A 149 -15.88 -7.83 14.96
N PHE A 150 -14.91 -8.67 15.27
CA PHE A 150 -14.96 -10.09 14.94
C PHE A 150 -16.19 -10.80 15.59
N TRP A 151 -16.61 -10.33 16.76
CA TRP A 151 -17.71 -10.88 17.54
C TRP A 151 -18.86 -9.89 17.78
N GLY A 152 -18.77 -8.66 17.25
CA GLY A 152 -19.73 -7.59 17.49
C GLY A 152 -20.89 -7.59 16.52
N ARG A 153 -22.06 -7.99 16.98
CA ARG A 153 -23.39 -7.81 16.38
C ARG A 153 -23.52 -8.10 14.89
N GLY A 154 -23.85 -9.33 14.54
CA GLY A 154 -24.48 -9.63 13.26
C GLY A 154 -23.57 -10.03 12.12
N GLY A 155 -22.62 -10.91 12.35
CA GLY A 155 -22.08 -11.73 11.25
C GLY A 155 -21.17 -11.05 10.24
N ARG A 156 -20.61 -9.89 10.52
CA ARG A 156 -19.71 -9.17 9.58
C ARG A 156 -18.35 -9.84 9.35
N CYS A 157 -18.03 -10.86 10.11
CA CYS A 157 -16.84 -11.67 9.86
C CYS A 157 -16.88 -12.38 8.51
N HIS A 158 -18.06 -12.72 8.01
CA HIS A 158 -18.24 -13.29 6.67
C HIS A 158 -17.70 -12.41 5.55
N TRP A 159 -17.65 -11.11 5.74
CA TRP A 159 -17.22 -10.17 4.71
C TRP A 159 -15.73 -10.28 4.40
N TYR A 160 -14.89 -10.38 5.43
CA TYR A 160 -13.45 -10.53 5.24
C TYR A 160 -13.04 -11.90 4.72
N LEU A 161 -13.81 -12.92 5.04
CA LEU A 161 -13.52 -14.31 4.66
C LEU A 161 -14.05 -14.66 3.26
N GLY A 162 -15.17 -14.09 2.87
CA GLY A 162 -15.75 -14.30 1.54
C GLY A 162 -14.92 -13.68 0.40
N GLN A 163 -14.05 -12.71 0.71
CA GLN A 163 -13.19 -12.07 -0.29
C GLN A 163 -11.79 -12.71 -0.40
N ALA A 164 -11.41 -13.57 0.53
CA ALA A 164 -10.15 -14.31 0.45
C ALA A 164 -10.26 -15.61 -0.35
N SER A 165 -11.46 -15.98 -0.81
CA SER A 165 -11.74 -17.26 -1.48
C SER A 165 -12.08 -17.14 -2.98
N HIS A 166 -11.74 -16.00 -3.62
CA HIS A 166 -11.85 -15.84 -5.07
C HIS A 166 -10.61 -15.23 -5.67
#